data_f6fd720d4832178113d8958f5428d9b6
#
_entry.id   f6fd720d4832178113d8958f5428d9b6
#
_cell.length_a   1.000
_cell.length_b   1.000
_cell.length_c   1.000
_cell.angle_alpha   90.00
_cell.angle_beta   90.00
_cell.angle_gamma   90.00
#
_symmetry.space_group_name_H-M   'P 1'
#
loop_
_entity.id
_entity.type
_entity.pdbx_description
1 polymer ?
#
loop_
_entity_poly.entity_id
_entity_poly.type
_entity_poly.pdbx_seq_one_letter_code
_entity_poly.pdbx_strand_id
1 'polypeptide(L)'
;MNYHRFDSLIVGAGGAGMMAALESSRRVGTAVVSKLYPTRSHTGAAQGGIAAALANLEDDSWENHAYDTIKGGDFLVDQTAAEILCREAIDCIYDLEHMGLPFDRTADGRISQRRFGGHTKPNLSYDPSAPAGTEAAKPRVPVMRSCHAADRTGHMILQTLYQQCIKQGVTFFDEFHMLDLIMVDGECRGVVAIELATGQLHTFHAKSVLLATGGYGRIFKVSSNAYALTGDGPAIAYRHGIPLEDLEFYQFHPTGIYRLGILLSEACRGDGGVMFNGKGERFMEKYAPNLKDLASRDVCSRSIYQEVRAGAGIGGKDYVYLDIRAETINKYKTSPTGSTVDSAWVEKRLPDIIDFARTYLGVDPIREPMPIQPTAHYAMGGIPTDIDARV
;
A
#
# COMPACT_ATOMS: atom_id res chain seq x y z
N MET A 1 2.31 38.21 -7.99
CA MET A 1 1.97 36.86 -8.42
C MET A 1 3.15 36.35 -9.22
N ASN A 2 3.71 35.22 -8.85
CA ASN A 2 4.89 34.66 -9.51
C ASN A 2 4.44 33.71 -10.65
N TYR A 3 5.08 33.81 -11.81
CA TYR A 3 4.71 33.02 -13.00
C TYR A 3 5.84 32.05 -13.35
N HIS A 4 5.47 30.79 -13.57
CA HIS A 4 6.36 29.72 -13.99
C HIS A 4 5.82 29.07 -15.27
N ARG A 5 6.71 28.56 -16.14
CA ARG A 5 6.33 27.91 -17.37
C ARG A 5 7.15 26.65 -17.60
N PHE A 6 6.45 25.54 -17.85
CA PHE A 6 7.03 24.24 -18.13
C PHE A 6 6.29 23.56 -19.30
N ASP A 7 6.86 22.52 -19.85
CA ASP A 7 6.15 21.68 -20.81
C ASP A 7 5.26 20.67 -20.08
N SER A 8 5.78 20.05 -19.03
CA SER A 8 5.06 19.08 -18.18
C SER A 8 5.09 19.54 -16.72
N LEU A 9 3.93 19.55 -16.09
CA LEU A 9 3.77 19.87 -14.68
C LEU A 9 3.13 18.68 -13.95
N ILE A 10 3.78 18.21 -12.91
CA ILE A 10 3.29 17.09 -12.10
C ILE A 10 2.90 17.61 -10.72
N VAL A 11 1.69 17.32 -10.28
CA VAL A 11 1.17 17.70 -8.99
C VAL A 11 1.16 16.51 -8.05
N GLY A 12 2.08 16.50 -7.11
CA GLY A 12 2.31 15.43 -6.15
C GLY A 12 3.65 14.74 -6.35
N ALA A 13 4.44 14.64 -5.29
CA ALA A 13 5.77 14.03 -5.26
C ALA A 13 5.79 12.67 -4.55
N GLY A 14 4.71 11.88 -4.69
CA GLY A 14 4.69 10.47 -4.30
C GLY A 14 5.40 9.59 -5.34
N GLY A 15 5.37 8.27 -5.15
CA GLY A 15 5.97 7.31 -6.08
C GLY A 15 5.51 7.52 -7.52
N ALA A 16 4.20 7.65 -7.75
CA ALA A 16 3.64 7.88 -9.08
C ALA A 16 4.14 9.19 -9.72
N GLY A 17 4.07 10.31 -8.96
CA GLY A 17 4.50 11.61 -9.47
C GLY A 17 6.00 11.68 -9.77
N MET A 18 6.85 11.12 -8.93
CA MET A 18 8.30 11.10 -9.17
C MET A 18 8.68 10.19 -10.34
N MET A 19 8.02 9.03 -10.51
CA MET A 19 8.25 8.18 -11.67
C MET A 19 7.84 8.89 -12.96
N ALA A 20 6.66 9.53 -12.97
CA ALA A 20 6.21 10.33 -14.10
C ALA A 20 7.16 11.50 -14.40
N ALA A 21 7.72 12.15 -13.35
CA ALA A 21 8.70 13.21 -13.52
C ALA A 21 9.99 12.71 -14.16
N LEU A 22 10.49 11.54 -13.74
CA LEU A 22 11.66 10.91 -14.34
C LEU A 22 11.46 10.64 -15.83
N GLU A 23 10.35 10.02 -16.20
CA GLU A 23 10.06 9.71 -17.61
C GLU A 23 9.84 10.97 -18.45
N SER A 24 9.09 11.95 -17.93
CA SER A 24 8.81 13.20 -18.62
C SER A 24 10.07 14.05 -18.83
N SER A 25 10.92 14.16 -17.80
CA SER A 25 12.12 15.01 -17.83
C SER A 25 13.21 14.56 -18.82
N ARG A 26 13.16 13.31 -19.28
CA ARG A 26 14.02 12.80 -20.35
C ARG A 26 13.74 13.48 -21.70
N ARG A 27 12.56 14.08 -21.85
CA ARG A 27 12.07 14.58 -23.15
C ARG A 27 11.72 16.07 -23.14
N VAL A 28 11.24 16.59 -22.01
CA VAL A 28 10.68 17.95 -21.94
C VAL A 28 11.00 18.61 -20.59
N GLY A 29 10.93 19.94 -20.56
CA GLY A 29 11.05 20.72 -19.33
C GLY A 29 9.96 20.36 -18.33
N THR A 30 10.33 19.70 -17.25
CA THR A 30 9.41 19.11 -16.26
C THR A 30 9.58 19.72 -14.89
N ALA A 31 8.47 20.06 -14.22
CA ALA A 31 8.45 20.45 -12.82
C ALA A 31 7.48 19.59 -11.99
N VAL A 32 7.77 19.47 -10.71
CA VAL A 32 6.92 18.84 -9.70
C VAL A 32 6.51 19.87 -8.67
N VAL A 33 5.20 20.02 -8.45
CA VAL A 33 4.61 20.82 -7.36
C VAL A 33 4.13 19.87 -6.28
N SER A 34 4.58 20.04 -5.05
CA SER A 34 4.26 19.16 -3.95
C SER A 34 3.89 19.91 -2.68
N LYS A 35 2.77 19.50 -2.07
CA LYS A 35 2.28 20.05 -0.80
C LYS A 35 3.24 19.80 0.38
N LEU A 36 4.01 18.72 0.31
CA LEU A 36 5.04 18.33 1.26
C LEU A 36 6.38 18.23 0.58
N TYR A 37 7.44 18.22 1.38
CA TYR A 37 8.75 17.81 0.90
C TYR A 37 8.66 16.37 0.31
N PRO A 38 9.26 16.08 -0.87
CA PRO A 38 9.02 14.84 -1.62
C PRO A 38 9.18 13.56 -0.79
N THR A 39 10.24 13.45 0.01
CA THR A 39 10.50 12.25 0.83
C THR A 39 9.54 12.08 2.03
N ARG A 40 8.61 13.02 2.25
CA ARG A 40 7.53 12.93 3.23
C ARG A 40 6.18 12.54 2.62
N SER A 41 6.15 12.22 1.33
CA SER A 41 4.95 11.72 0.67
C SER A 41 4.48 10.40 1.28
N HIS A 42 3.18 10.12 1.15
CA HIS A 42 2.56 8.93 1.78
C HIS A 42 3.14 7.59 1.28
N THR A 43 3.71 7.54 0.09
CA THR A 43 4.44 6.35 -0.40
C THR A 43 5.48 5.86 0.62
N GLY A 44 6.12 6.78 1.37
CA GLY A 44 7.07 6.44 2.42
C GLY A 44 6.52 5.63 3.58
N ALA A 45 5.18 5.62 3.76
CA ALA A 45 4.52 4.82 4.78
C ALA A 45 4.25 3.37 4.35
N ALA A 46 4.53 3.01 3.09
CA ALA A 46 4.35 1.65 2.61
C ALA A 46 5.46 0.73 3.15
N GLN A 47 5.07 -0.28 3.92
CA GLN A 47 6.00 -1.17 4.63
C GLN A 47 6.11 -2.54 3.96
N GLY A 48 5.02 -3.00 3.37
CA GLY A 48 4.84 -4.40 2.97
C GLY A 48 5.67 -4.86 1.79
N GLY A 49 5.92 -4.03 0.82
CA GLY A 49 6.56 -4.38 -0.44
C GLY A 49 5.71 -4.07 -1.66
N ILE A 50 6.19 -4.49 -2.82
CA ILE A 50 5.56 -4.34 -4.13
C ILE A 50 5.24 -5.74 -4.67
N ALA A 51 3.99 -5.98 -5.07
CA ALA A 51 3.59 -7.26 -5.64
C ALA A 51 4.09 -7.37 -7.09
N ALA A 52 4.90 -8.38 -7.38
CA ALA A 52 5.32 -8.77 -8.73
C ALA A 52 5.66 -10.26 -8.78
N ALA A 53 5.18 -10.96 -9.78
CA ALA A 53 5.33 -12.42 -9.90
C ALA A 53 6.70 -12.79 -10.48
N LEU A 54 7.79 -12.55 -9.73
CA LEU A 54 9.17 -12.85 -10.17
C LEU A 54 9.49 -14.34 -10.16
N ALA A 55 8.72 -15.16 -9.45
CA ALA A 55 8.95 -16.59 -9.27
C ALA A 55 10.35 -16.95 -8.71
N ASN A 56 10.93 -16.08 -7.88
CA ASN A 56 12.29 -16.28 -7.36
C ASN A 56 12.38 -17.34 -6.26
N LEU A 57 11.33 -17.52 -5.48
CA LEU A 57 11.29 -18.43 -4.33
C LEU A 57 10.30 -19.59 -4.53
N GLU A 58 9.20 -19.35 -5.22
CA GLU A 58 8.15 -20.31 -5.51
C GLU A 58 7.65 -20.06 -6.93
N ASP A 59 7.16 -21.10 -7.63
CA ASP A 59 6.52 -20.91 -8.93
C ASP A 59 5.33 -19.96 -8.81
N ASP A 60 5.30 -18.94 -9.65
CA ASP A 60 4.25 -17.95 -9.74
C ASP A 60 4.22 -17.35 -11.16
N SER A 61 3.14 -16.66 -11.52
CA SER A 61 3.02 -15.99 -12.81
C SER A 61 2.19 -14.73 -12.71
N TRP A 62 2.35 -13.83 -13.70
CA TRP A 62 1.56 -12.59 -13.76
C TRP A 62 0.06 -12.88 -13.90
N GLU A 63 -0.34 -14.01 -14.52
CA GLU A 63 -1.74 -14.42 -14.63
C GLU A 63 -2.32 -14.77 -13.26
N ASN A 64 -1.54 -15.41 -12.38
CA ASN A 64 -1.95 -15.64 -11.00
C ASN A 64 -2.10 -14.32 -10.24
N HIS A 65 -1.21 -13.36 -10.50
CA HIS A 65 -1.28 -12.02 -9.93
C HIS A 65 -2.53 -11.28 -10.43
N ALA A 66 -2.81 -11.32 -11.73
CA ALA A 66 -4.02 -10.73 -12.32
C ALA A 66 -5.30 -11.36 -11.77
N TYR A 67 -5.34 -12.69 -11.67
CA TYR A 67 -6.47 -13.39 -11.06
C TYR A 67 -6.76 -12.92 -9.64
N ASP A 68 -5.72 -12.82 -8.78
CA ASP A 68 -5.88 -12.36 -7.40
C ASP A 68 -6.32 -10.89 -7.34
N THR A 69 -5.82 -10.04 -8.24
CA THR A 69 -6.17 -8.62 -8.34
C THR A 69 -7.63 -8.44 -8.75
N ILE A 70 -8.07 -9.11 -9.81
CA ILE A 70 -9.44 -9.06 -10.33
C ILE A 70 -10.42 -9.62 -9.29
N LYS A 71 -10.09 -10.76 -8.69
CA LYS A 71 -10.90 -11.37 -7.63
C LYS A 71 -10.95 -10.51 -6.37
N GLY A 72 -9.82 -9.89 -6.00
CA GLY A 72 -9.75 -8.98 -4.85
C GLY A 72 -10.61 -7.74 -5.00
N GLY A 73 -10.86 -7.31 -6.24
CA GLY A 73 -11.81 -6.26 -6.59
C GLY A 73 -13.23 -6.76 -6.86
N ASP A 74 -13.58 -7.98 -6.40
CA ASP A 74 -14.91 -8.60 -6.59
C ASP A 74 -15.38 -8.61 -8.07
N PHE A 75 -14.43 -8.69 -9.02
CA PHE A 75 -14.65 -8.66 -10.48
C PHE A 75 -15.25 -7.34 -11.00
N LEU A 76 -15.22 -6.27 -10.23
CA LEU A 76 -15.70 -4.93 -10.62
C LEU A 76 -14.61 -4.06 -11.27
N VAL A 77 -13.36 -4.51 -11.23
CA VAL A 77 -12.21 -3.78 -11.79
C VAL A 77 -12.20 -3.83 -13.33
N ASP A 78 -11.56 -2.85 -13.96
CA ASP A 78 -11.12 -2.97 -15.35
C ASP A 78 -10.10 -4.09 -15.45
N GLN A 79 -10.52 -5.22 -16.03
CA GLN A 79 -9.70 -6.44 -16.10
C GLN A 79 -8.49 -6.25 -17.02
N THR A 80 -8.62 -5.46 -18.09
CA THR A 80 -7.52 -5.16 -18.99
C THR A 80 -6.44 -4.34 -18.30
N ALA A 81 -6.84 -3.32 -17.54
CA ALA A 81 -5.91 -2.52 -16.73
C ALA A 81 -5.22 -3.37 -15.66
N ALA A 82 -5.96 -4.28 -14.99
CA ALA A 82 -5.40 -5.20 -14.00
C ALA A 82 -4.38 -6.18 -14.62
N GLU A 83 -4.64 -6.72 -15.81
CA GLU A 83 -3.70 -7.59 -16.53
C GLU A 83 -2.41 -6.84 -16.90
N ILE A 84 -2.52 -5.63 -17.44
CA ILE A 84 -1.37 -4.79 -17.80
C ILE A 84 -0.53 -4.49 -16.56
N LEU A 85 -1.17 -4.02 -15.47
CA LEU A 85 -0.50 -3.75 -14.20
C LEU A 85 0.31 -4.96 -13.71
N CYS A 86 -0.31 -6.13 -13.69
CA CYS A 86 0.32 -7.34 -13.14
C CYS A 86 1.45 -7.88 -14.01
N ARG A 87 1.32 -7.76 -15.33
CA ARG A 87 2.35 -8.16 -16.28
C ARG A 87 3.56 -7.22 -16.22
N GLU A 88 3.33 -5.91 -16.24
CA GLU A 88 4.39 -4.90 -16.25
C GLU A 88 5.04 -4.69 -14.88
N ALA A 89 4.39 -5.12 -13.79
CA ALA A 89 4.98 -5.07 -12.45
C ALA A 89 6.35 -5.76 -12.36
N ILE A 90 6.60 -6.78 -13.16
CA ILE A 90 7.87 -7.51 -13.19
C ILE A 90 9.00 -6.59 -13.65
N ASP A 91 8.82 -5.91 -14.77
CA ASP A 91 9.79 -4.98 -15.34
C ASP A 91 9.98 -3.76 -14.41
N CYS A 92 8.89 -3.25 -13.83
CA CYS A 92 8.95 -2.15 -12.86
C CYS A 92 9.83 -2.47 -11.63
N ILE A 93 9.85 -3.71 -11.16
CA ILE A 93 10.73 -4.13 -10.05
C ILE A 93 12.19 -4.05 -10.47
N TYR A 94 12.54 -4.56 -11.65
CA TYR A 94 13.91 -4.49 -12.16
C TYR A 94 14.34 -3.05 -12.47
N ASP A 95 13.46 -2.21 -12.97
CA ASP A 95 13.74 -0.79 -13.18
C ASP A 95 14.06 -0.09 -11.85
N LEU A 96 13.27 -0.32 -10.81
CA LEU A 96 13.54 0.23 -9.47
C LEU A 96 14.85 -0.30 -8.89
N GLU A 97 15.18 -1.58 -9.10
CA GLU A 97 16.47 -2.16 -8.72
C GLU A 97 17.63 -1.47 -9.43
N HIS A 98 17.55 -1.30 -10.75
CA HIS A 98 18.57 -0.61 -11.55
C HIS A 98 18.70 0.87 -11.18
N MET A 99 17.65 1.50 -10.68
CA MET A 99 17.69 2.85 -10.11
C MET A 99 18.38 2.88 -8.74
N GLY A 100 18.63 1.71 -8.11
CA GLY A 100 19.34 1.59 -6.84
C GLY A 100 18.45 1.28 -5.63
N LEU A 101 17.21 0.81 -5.83
CA LEU A 101 16.37 0.38 -4.72
C LEU A 101 16.94 -0.91 -4.10
N PRO A 102 17.29 -0.90 -2.79
CA PRO A 102 17.98 -2.03 -2.15
C PRO A 102 16.99 -3.11 -1.69
N PHE A 103 16.41 -3.84 -2.64
CA PHE A 103 15.57 -5.00 -2.29
C PHE A 103 16.35 -6.04 -1.49
N ASP A 104 15.69 -6.68 -0.54
CA ASP A 104 16.24 -7.83 0.18
C ASP A 104 16.55 -8.96 -0.80
N ARG A 105 17.59 -9.75 -0.49
CA ARG A 105 18.10 -10.81 -1.35
C ARG A 105 17.94 -12.19 -0.72
N THR A 106 17.75 -13.15 -1.58
CA THR A 106 17.89 -14.57 -1.26
C THR A 106 19.39 -14.92 -1.11
N ALA A 107 19.68 -16.10 -0.59
CA ALA A 107 21.07 -16.55 -0.40
C ALA A 107 21.84 -16.67 -1.75
N ASP A 108 21.13 -16.92 -2.85
CA ASP A 108 21.66 -17.00 -4.21
C ASP A 108 21.63 -15.65 -4.96
N GLY A 109 21.32 -14.55 -4.25
CA GLY A 109 21.43 -13.18 -4.77
C GLY A 109 20.21 -12.65 -5.53
N ARG A 110 19.14 -13.42 -5.71
CA ARG A 110 17.91 -12.97 -6.34
C ARG A 110 17.10 -12.05 -5.41
N ILE A 111 16.19 -11.22 -5.95
CA ILE A 111 15.27 -10.39 -5.15
C ILE A 111 14.41 -11.31 -4.29
N SER A 112 14.40 -11.08 -2.99
CA SER A 112 13.56 -11.81 -2.04
C SER A 112 12.10 -11.40 -2.16
N GLN A 113 11.21 -12.35 -1.93
CA GLN A 113 9.77 -12.14 -1.94
C GLN A 113 9.14 -12.69 -0.66
N ARG A 114 8.03 -12.12 -0.22
CA ARG A 114 7.28 -12.60 0.95
C ARG A 114 5.79 -12.77 0.68
N ARG A 115 5.12 -13.53 1.52
CA ARG A 115 3.68 -13.72 1.47
C ARG A 115 2.94 -12.47 1.90
N PHE A 116 1.82 -12.23 1.25
CA PHE A 116 0.87 -11.18 1.60
C PHE A 116 -0.55 -11.72 1.55
N GLY A 117 -1.48 -11.07 2.25
CA GLY A 117 -2.88 -11.47 2.24
C GLY A 117 -3.48 -11.40 0.84
N GLY A 118 -4.14 -12.47 0.42
CA GLY A 118 -4.76 -12.57 -0.89
C GLY A 118 -3.84 -13.03 -2.03
N HIS A 119 -2.51 -13.08 -1.84
CA HIS A 119 -1.59 -13.62 -2.85
C HIS A 119 -1.68 -15.14 -2.89
N THR A 120 -2.15 -15.69 -4.00
CA THR A 120 -2.38 -17.12 -4.15
C THR A 120 -1.93 -17.64 -5.52
N LYS A 121 -1.70 -18.96 -5.59
CA LYS A 121 -1.48 -19.71 -6.83
C LYS A 121 -2.32 -20.97 -6.85
N PRO A 122 -2.58 -21.59 -8.02
CA PRO A 122 -3.23 -22.90 -8.09
C PRO A 122 -2.50 -23.94 -7.23
N ASN A 123 -3.25 -24.78 -6.55
CA ASN A 123 -2.70 -25.90 -5.83
C ASN A 123 -2.62 -27.12 -6.76
N LEU A 124 -1.42 -27.49 -7.17
CA LEU A 124 -1.20 -28.64 -8.06
C LEU A 124 -1.59 -29.99 -7.42
N SER A 125 -1.71 -30.04 -6.09
CA SER A 125 -2.14 -31.22 -5.33
C SER A 125 -3.63 -31.13 -4.94
N TYR A 126 -4.42 -30.27 -5.59
CA TYR A 126 -5.83 -30.11 -5.27
C TYR A 126 -6.63 -31.39 -5.56
N ASP A 127 -7.31 -31.87 -4.52
CA ASP A 127 -8.25 -32.99 -4.58
C ASP A 127 -9.59 -32.54 -3.95
N PRO A 128 -10.64 -32.39 -4.74
CA PRO A 128 -11.96 -31.97 -4.23
C PRO A 128 -12.58 -32.99 -3.27
N SER A 129 -12.09 -34.23 -3.25
CA SER A 129 -12.54 -35.29 -2.33
C SER A 129 -11.77 -35.33 -1.01
N ALA A 130 -10.68 -34.56 -0.90
CA ALA A 130 -9.86 -34.53 0.31
C ALA A 130 -10.64 -33.97 1.51
N PRO A 131 -10.35 -34.42 2.75
CA PRO A 131 -11.00 -33.91 3.95
C PRO A 131 -10.87 -32.39 4.09
N ALA A 132 -11.97 -31.71 4.41
CA ALA A 132 -11.99 -30.26 4.59
C ALA A 132 -10.93 -29.82 5.61
N GLY A 133 -10.20 -28.71 5.31
CA GLY A 133 -9.11 -28.19 6.11
C GLY A 133 -7.72 -28.76 5.83
N THR A 134 -7.60 -29.79 4.97
CA THR A 134 -6.29 -30.27 4.49
C THR A 134 -5.75 -29.41 3.36
N GLU A 135 -4.44 -29.44 3.11
CA GLU A 135 -3.84 -28.70 1.98
C GLU A 135 -4.40 -29.19 0.63
N ALA A 136 -4.62 -30.48 0.47
CA ALA A 136 -5.18 -31.05 -0.77
C ALA A 136 -6.60 -30.57 -1.06
N ALA A 137 -7.39 -30.20 -0.04
CA ALA A 137 -8.76 -29.68 -0.22
C ALA A 137 -8.80 -28.21 -0.67
N LYS A 138 -7.67 -27.51 -0.73
CA LYS A 138 -7.61 -26.09 -1.10
C LYS A 138 -7.31 -25.95 -2.60
N PRO A 139 -8.18 -25.33 -3.40
CA PRO A 139 -7.94 -25.14 -4.83
C PRO A 139 -6.80 -24.16 -5.12
N ARG A 140 -6.50 -23.25 -4.18
CA ARG A 140 -5.39 -22.30 -4.25
C ARG A 140 -4.67 -22.23 -2.90
N VAL A 141 -3.37 -21.95 -2.96
CA VAL A 141 -2.48 -21.84 -1.78
C VAL A 141 -1.75 -20.50 -1.80
N PRO A 142 -1.35 -19.97 -0.64
CA PRO A 142 -0.57 -18.73 -0.56
C PRO A 142 0.75 -18.82 -1.32
N VAL A 143 1.16 -17.71 -1.95
CA VAL A 143 2.41 -17.59 -2.70
C VAL A 143 3.22 -16.36 -2.25
N MET A 144 4.56 -16.45 -2.37
CA MET A 144 5.48 -15.35 -2.10
C MET A 144 5.62 -14.47 -3.34
N ARG A 145 4.97 -13.30 -3.36
CA ARG A 145 4.95 -12.38 -4.52
C ARG A 145 5.42 -10.98 -4.17
N SER A 146 5.42 -10.57 -2.90
CA SER A 146 5.76 -9.20 -2.51
C SER A 146 7.27 -9.00 -2.40
N CYS A 147 7.86 -8.22 -3.33
CA CYS A 147 9.26 -7.79 -3.31
C CYS A 147 9.43 -6.68 -2.27
N HIS A 148 10.44 -6.76 -1.42
CA HIS A 148 10.53 -5.89 -0.24
C HIS A 148 11.96 -5.47 0.11
N ALA A 149 12.06 -4.37 0.87
CA ALA A 149 13.27 -3.95 1.57
C ALA A 149 12.90 -3.85 3.06
N ALA A 150 13.14 -4.93 3.83
CA ALA A 150 12.65 -5.15 5.18
C ALA A 150 11.15 -4.78 5.30
N ASP A 151 10.77 -3.93 6.26
CA ASP A 151 9.42 -3.36 6.43
C ASP A 151 9.38 -1.86 6.12
N ARG A 152 10.31 -1.37 5.30
CA ARG A 152 10.48 0.05 4.91
C ARG A 152 10.53 0.27 3.40
N THR A 153 9.90 -0.59 2.62
CA THR A 153 9.98 -0.56 1.15
C THR A 153 9.58 0.79 0.57
N GLY A 154 8.52 1.42 1.07
CA GLY A 154 8.06 2.73 0.59
C GLY A 154 9.05 3.86 0.85
N HIS A 155 9.73 3.83 2.00
CA HIS A 155 10.81 4.77 2.28
C HIS A 155 11.94 4.64 1.26
N MET A 156 12.35 3.40 0.93
CA MET A 156 13.39 3.15 -0.08
C MET A 156 12.94 3.59 -1.47
N ILE A 157 11.67 3.37 -1.85
CA ILE A 157 11.11 3.87 -3.12
C ILE A 157 11.28 5.38 -3.22
N LEU A 158 10.82 6.13 -2.20
CA LEU A 158 10.91 7.59 -2.22
C LEU A 158 12.35 8.09 -2.31
N GLN A 159 13.25 7.52 -1.52
CA GLN A 159 14.67 7.90 -1.55
C GLN A 159 15.28 7.64 -2.93
N THR A 160 15.04 6.46 -3.49
CA THR A 160 15.56 6.08 -4.81
C THR A 160 15.04 7.01 -5.90
N LEU A 161 13.71 7.18 -5.99
CA LEU A 161 13.11 8.03 -7.03
C LEU A 161 13.50 9.49 -6.89
N TYR A 162 13.54 10.03 -5.66
CA TYR A 162 13.95 11.40 -5.41
C TYR A 162 15.41 11.65 -5.84
N GLN A 163 16.33 10.73 -5.48
CA GLN A 163 17.72 10.82 -5.92
C GLN A 163 17.86 10.78 -7.44
N GLN A 164 17.11 9.93 -8.13
CA GLN A 164 17.10 9.87 -9.58
C GLN A 164 16.52 11.14 -10.20
N CYS A 165 15.45 11.71 -9.65
CA CYS A 165 14.88 12.98 -10.10
C CYS A 165 15.90 14.13 -9.97
N ILE A 166 16.59 14.24 -8.84
CA ILE A 166 17.65 15.24 -8.63
C ILE A 166 18.79 15.05 -9.62
N LYS A 167 19.26 13.80 -9.80
CA LYS A 167 20.32 13.46 -10.77
C LYS A 167 19.94 13.88 -12.20
N GLN A 168 18.67 13.80 -12.54
CA GLN A 168 18.15 14.12 -13.87
C GLN A 168 17.75 15.58 -14.03
N GLY A 169 17.88 16.41 -12.98
CA GLY A 169 17.61 17.83 -13.01
C GLY A 169 16.12 18.21 -13.00
N VAL A 170 15.26 17.34 -12.47
CA VAL A 170 13.83 17.67 -12.26
C VAL A 170 13.71 18.86 -11.32
N THR A 171 12.92 19.88 -11.71
CA THR A 171 12.65 21.04 -10.86
C THR A 171 11.56 20.74 -9.85
N PHE A 172 11.83 20.90 -8.56
CA PHE A 172 10.85 20.74 -7.49
C PHE A 172 10.42 22.08 -6.90
N PHE A 173 9.10 22.20 -6.69
CA PHE A 173 8.45 23.22 -5.89
C PHE A 173 7.81 22.50 -4.70
N ASP A 174 8.58 22.28 -3.67
CA ASP A 174 8.17 21.65 -2.42
C ASP A 174 7.56 22.65 -1.46
N GLU A 175 6.59 22.18 -0.65
CA GLU A 175 5.73 22.99 0.20
C GLU A 175 4.87 24.02 -0.55
N PHE A 176 4.48 23.64 -1.79
CA PHE A 176 3.51 24.36 -2.61
C PHE A 176 2.20 23.59 -2.67
N HIS A 177 1.13 24.20 -2.18
CA HIS A 177 -0.21 23.60 -2.19
C HIS A 177 -1.00 24.07 -3.41
N MET A 178 -1.38 23.14 -4.28
CA MET A 178 -2.26 23.42 -5.41
C MET A 178 -3.63 23.86 -4.90
N LEU A 179 -4.10 25.00 -5.36
CA LEU A 179 -5.40 25.58 -5.00
C LEU A 179 -6.44 25.34 -6.08
N ASP A 180 -6.04 25.39 -7.36
CA ASP A 180 -6.96 25.25 -8.46
C ASP A 180 -6.25 24.89 -9.77
N LEU A 181 -7.03 24.43 -10.76
CA LEU A 181 -6.60 24.21 -12.16
C LEU A 181 -6.80 25.49 -12.99
N ILE A 182 -5.96 25.68 -13.98
CA ILE A 182 -6.14 26.72 -15.02
C ILE A 182 -6.75 26.03 -16.25
N MET A 183 -8.05 26.22 -16.44
CA MET A 183 -8.78 25.65 -17.57
C MET A 183 -8.99 26.70 -18.64
N VAL A 184 -8.67 26.37 -19.90
CA VAL A 184 -8.88 27.21 -21.08
C VAL A 184 -9.47 26.35 -22.17
N ASP A 185 -10.64 26.69 -22.67
CA ASP A 185 -11.35 26.00 -23.73
C ASP A 185 -11.50 24.47 -23.51
N GLY A 186 -11.75 24.08 -22.26
CA GLY A 186 -11.90 22.68 -21.87
C GLY A 186 -10.59 21.93 -21.62
N GLU A 187 -9.44 22.57 -21.79
CA GLU A 187 -8.13 21.97 -21.57
C GLU A 187 -7.45 22.51 -20.30
N CYS A 188 -6.78 21.62 -19.55
CA CYS A 188 -5.96 22.03 -18.42
C CYS A 188 -4.62 22.62 -18.90
N ARG A 189 -4.39 23.90 -18.62
CA ARG A 189 -3.20 24.66 -19.05
C ARG A 189 -2.26 25.01 -17.91
N GLY A 190 -2.50 24.47 -16.72
CA GLY A 190 -1.64 24.73 -15.57
C GLY A 190 -2.38 24.64 -14.25
N VAL A 191 -1.73 25.15 -13.21
CA VAL A 191 -2.30 25.22 -11.85
C VAL A 191 -1.97 26.55 -11.17
N VAL A 192 -2.81 26.91 -10.19
CA VAL A 192 -2.51 27.96 -9.20
C VAL A 192 -2.13 27.25 -7.91
N ALA A 193 -1.03 27.66 -7.30
CA ALA A 193 -0.59 27.13 -6.02
C ALA A 193 -0.20 28.24 -5.05
N ILE A 194 -0.27 27.95 -3.76
CA ILE A 194 0.24 28.81 -2.70
C ILE A 194 1.54 28.22 -2.14
N GLU A 195 2.57 29.02 -2.04
CA GLU A 195 3.77 28.68 -1.31
C GLU A 195 3.47 28.73 0.20
N LEU A 196 3.58 27.62 0.90
CA LEU A 196 3.16 27.52 2.30
C LEU A 196 4.04 28.34 3.25
N ALA A 197 5.32 28.48 2.92
CA ALA A 197 6.27 29.23 3.75
C ALA A 197 6.00 30.74 3.75
N THR A 198 5.57 31.30 2.61
CA THR A 198 5.43 32.77 2.42
C THR A 198 3.99 33.22 2.27
N GLY A 199 3.06 32.32 1.96
CA GLY A 199 1.67 32.65 1.62
C GLY A 199 1.51 33.27 0.23
N GLN A 200 2.55 33.33 -0.59
CA GLN A 200 2.49 33.93 -1.93
C GLN A 200 1.80 32.98 -2.92
N LEU A 201 1.06 33.59 -3.86
CA LEU A 201 0.41 32.87 -4.94
C LEU A 201 1.34 32.75 -6.16
N HIS A 202 1.40 31.56 -6.69
CA HIS A 202 2.17 31.18 -7.87
C HIS A 202 1.26 30.59 -8.94
N THR A 203 1.51 30.97 -10.19
CA THR A 203 0.84 30.45 -11.37
C THR A 203 1.83 29.62 -12.17
N PHE A 204 1.48 28.36 -12.41
CA PHE A 204 2.27 27.42 -13.19
C PHE A 204 1.53 27.14 -14.51
N HIS A 205 2.06 27.65 -15.62
CA HIS A 205 1.58 27.31 -16.94
C HIS A 205 2.30 26.08 -17.48
N ALA A 206 1.54 25.13 -18.03
CA ALA A 206 2.10 23.91 -18.61
C ALA A 206 1.30 23.47 -19.84
N LYS A 207 1.95 22.76 -20.76
CA LYS A 207 1.28 22.13 -21.91
C LYS A 207 0.53 20.86 -21.48
N SER A 208 1.02 20.20 -20.42
CA SER A 208 0.44 18.99 -19.84
C SER A 208 0.51 19.07 -18.31
N VAL A 209 -0.57 18.69 -17.64
CA VAL A 209 -0.66 18.60 -16.19
C VAL A 209 -1.02 17.18 -15.78
N LEU A 210 -0.21 16.57 -14.92
CA LEU A 210 -0.48 15.25 -14.37
C LEU A 210 -0.82 15.39 -12.88
N LEU A 211 -2.00 14.91 -12.48
CA LEU A 211 -2.43 14.88 -11.08
C LEU A 211 -2.02 13.56 -10.43
N ALA A 212 -1.06 13.61 -9.52
CA ALA A 212 -0.58 12.49 -8.70
C ALA A 212 -0.74 12.79 -7.19
N THR A 213 -1.88 13.39 -6.83
CA THR A 213 -2.14 13.97 -5.51
C THR A 213 -2.47 12.94 -4.43
N GLY A 214 -2.52 11.65 -4.78
CA GLY A 214 -2.85 10.56 -3.87
C GLY A 214 -4.33 10.54 -3.45
N GLY A 215 -4.61 9.83 -2.36
CA GLY A 215 -5.97 9.59 -1.89
C GLY A 215 -6.53 10.65 -0.95
N TYR A 216 -7.62 10.29 -0.25
CA TYR A 216 -8.40 11.19 0.61
C TYR A 216 -8.71 10.59 2.01
N GLY A 217 -7.87 9.71 2.52
CA GLY A 217 -8.13 8.99 3.78
C GLY A 217 -8.24 9.85 5.03
N ARG A 218 -7.84 11.11 4.97
CA ARG A 218 -7.97 12.03 6.11
C ARG A 218 -9.38 12.59 6.32
N ILE A 219 -10.34 12.21 5.48
CA ILE A 219 -11.77 12.42 5.79
C ILE A 219 -12.27 11.47 6.89
N PHE A 220 -11.59 10.35 7.14
CA PHE A 220 -11.94 9.38 8.17
C PHE A 220 -11.25 9.71 9.50
N LYS A 221 -11.97 9.48 10.62
CA LYS A 221 -11.46 9.74 11.98
C LYS A 221 -10.22 8.91 12.32
N VAL A 222 -10.21 7.63 11.92
CA VAL A 222 -9.07 6.72 12.11
C VAL A 222 -8.52 6.34 10.75
N SER A 223 -7.28 6.76 10.49
CA SER A 223 -6.66 6.61 9.18
C SER A 223 -5.16 6.38 9.30
N SER A 224 -4.64 5.46 8.49
CA SER A 224 -3.20 5.24 8.33
C SER A 224 -2.54 6.24 7.38
N ASN A 225 -3.34 7.08 6.73
CA ASN A 225 -2.86 8.02 5.72
C ASN A 225 -2.11 9.21 6.33
N ALA A 226 -1.10 9.69 5.61
CA ALA A 226 -0.42 10.94 5.94
C ALA A 226 -1.41 12.12 6.00
N TYR A 227 -1.13 13.12 6.83
CA TYR A 227 -2.01 14.28 7.03
C TYR A 227 -2.26 15.06 5.74
N ALA A 228 -1.40 14.97 4.75
CA ALA A 228 -1.54 15.63 3.45
C ALA A 228 -2.59 14.99 2.51
N LEU A 229 -3.06 13.75 2.79
CA LEU A 229 -4.03 13.05 1.95
C LEU A 229 -5.46 13.48 2.25
N THR A 230 -5.79 14.70 1.88
CA THR A 230 -7.04 15.42 2.18
C THR A 230 -8.02 15.43 1.00
N GLY A 231 -7.66 14.82 -0.14
CA GLY A 231 -8.54 14.75 -1.32
C GLY A 231 -8.57 16.01 -2.17
N ASP A 232 -7.54 16.86 -2.10
CA ASP A 232 -7.51 18.14 -2.79
C ASP A 232 -7.60 17.97 -4.32
N GLY A 233 -6.84 17.02 -4.89
CA GLY A 233 -6.85 16.75 -6.33
C GLY A 233 -8.22 16.36 -6.86
N PRO A 234 -8.86 15.31 -6.37
CA PRO A 234 -10.22 14.94 -6.76
C PRO A 234 -11.24 16.07 -6.53
N ALA A 235 -11.16 16.81 -5.41
CA ALA A 235 -12.07 17.89 -5.11
C ALA A 235 -11.93 19.07 -6.11
N ILE A 236 -10.70 19.40 -6.51
CA ILE A 236 -10.44 20.44 -7.50
C ILE A 236 -10.95 19.97 -8.88
N ALA A 237 -10.64 18.75 -9.29
CA ALA A 237 -11.13 18.20 -10.55
C ALA A 237 -12.67 18.22 -10.62
N TYR A 238 -13.34 17.79 -9.56
CA TYR A 238 -14.80 17.81 -9.47
C TYR A 238 -15.39 19.22 -9.62
N ARG A 239 -14.77 20.25 -9.03
CA ARG A 239 -15.23 21.64 -9.18
C ARG A 239 -15.16 22.13 -10.62
N HIS A 240 -14.27 21.56 -11.43
CA HIS A 240 -14.16 21.84 -12.88
C HIS A 240 -15.05 20.95 -13.76
N GLY A 241 -15.93 20.15 -13.16
CA GLY A 241 -16.87 19.28 -13.89
C GLY A 241 -16.26 17.96 -14.35
N ILE A 242 -15.06 17.62 -13.91
CA ILE A 242 -14.44 16.32 -14.15
C ILE A 242 -15.13 15.28 -13.27
N PRO A 243 -15.65 14.18 -13.85
CA PRO A 243 -16.34 13.15 -13.05
C PRO A 243 -15.37 12.46 -12.08
N LEU A 244 -15.95 11.89 -11.02
CA LEU A 244 -15.25 11.02 -10.08
C LEU A 244 -15.97 9.66 -10.07
N GLU A 245 -15.19 8.59 -9.89
CA GLU A 245 -15.76 7.22 -9.85
C GLU A 245 -15.30 6.48 -8.61
N ASP A 246 -16.07 5.48 -8.18
CA ASP A 246 -15.74 4.47 -7.16
C ASP A 246 -15.31 5.03 -5.80
N LEU A 247 -15.76 6.23 -5.43
CA LEU A 247 -15.38 6.89 -4.18
C LEU A 247 -15.86 6.14 -2.93
N GLU A 248 -16.92 5.33 -3.05
CA GLU A 248 -17.45 4.46 -2.00
C GLU A 248 -16.55 3.26 -1.70
N PHE A 249 -15.69 2.86 -2.63
CA PHE A 249 -14.74 1.76 -2.44
C PHE A 249 -13.48 2.26 -1.73
N TYR A 250 -13.56 2.26 -0.42
CA TYR A 250 -12.41 2.62 0.43
C TYR A 250 -11.93 1.40 1.21
N GLN A 251 -10.67 1.02 1.04
CA GLN A 251 -10.09 -0.12 1.75
C GLN A 251 -9.75 0.25 3.20
N PHE A 252 -10.22 -0.56 4.14
CA PHE A 252 -9.79 -0.52 5.53
C PHE A 252 -8.73 -1.59 5.77
N HIS A 253 -7.55 -1.17 6.24
CA HIS A 253 -6.52 -2.13 6.65
C HIS A 253 -6.85 -2.69 8.03
N PRO A 254 -6.79 -4.03 8.24
CA PRO A 254 -7.24 -4.65 9.49
C PRO A 254 -6.36 -4.31 10.69
N THR A 255 -5.08 -4.03 10.48
CA THR A 255 -4.07 -3.91 11.53
C THR A 255 -3.59 -2.47 11.74
N GLY A 256 -4.51 -1.54 11.92
CA GLY A 256 -4.19 -0.21 12.44
C GLY A 256 -4.02 -0.25 13.95
N ILE A 257 -3.05 0.49 14.48
CA ILE A 257 -2.91 0.68 15.93
C ILE A 257 -4.19 1.29 16.50
N TYR A 258 -4.73 0.69 17.53
CA TYR A 258 -5.95 1.14 18.17
C TYR A 258 -5.93 2.63 18.51
N ARG A 259 -6.97 3.37 18.12
CA ARG A 259 -7.17 4.82 18.21
C ARG A 259 -6.24 5.68 17.34
N LEU A 260 -5.00 5.29 17.11
CA LEU A 260 -4.02 6.10 16.36
C LEU A 260 -4.15 5.92 14.85
N GLY A 261 -4.58 4.73 14.41
CA GLY A 261 -4.68 4.39 12.99
C GLY A 261 -3.33 4.15 12.30
N ILE A 262 -2.21 4.28 13.01
CA ILE A 262 -0.88 3.99 12.46
C ILE A 262 -0.83 2.54 12.00
N LEU A 263 -0.32 2.32 10.80
CA LEU A 263 -0.28 1.01 10.18
C LEU A 263 0.72 0.09 10.87
N LEU A 264 0.25 -1.09 11.30
CA LEU A 264 1.10 -2.24 11.49
C LEU A 264 1.06 -3.07 10.21
N SER A 265 2.22 -3.23 9.58
CA SER A 265 2.36 -3.87 8.27
C SER A 265 1.64 -5.22 8.19
N GLU A 266 1.07 -5.50 7.03
CA GLU A 266 0.55 -6.84 6.71
C GLU A 266 1.63 -7.93 6.81
N ALA A 267 2.91 -7.55 6.73
CA ALA A 267 4.03 -8.43 6.99
C ALA A 267 3.92 -9.15 8.35
N CYS A 268 3.32 -8.51 9.36
CA CYS A 268 3.04 -9.15 10.65
C CYS A 268 2.25 -10.45 10.49
N ARG A 269 1.20 -10.44 9.65
CA ARG A 269 0.40 -11.63 9.35
C ARG A 269 1.13 -12.58 8.41
N GLY A 270 1.85 -12.02 7.42
CA GLY A 270 2.68 -12.77 6.47
C GLY A 270 3.79 -13.57 7.16
N ASP A 271 4.36 -13.01 8.22
CA ASP A 271 5.40 -13.66 9.03
C ASP A 271 4.83 -14.49 10.20
N GLY A 272 3.52 -14.74 10.20
CA GLY A 272 2.88 -15.72 11.07
C GLY A 272 2.05 -15.14 12.21
N GLY A 273 1.85 -13.83 12.26
CA GLY A 273 1.01 -13.18 13.28
C GLY A 273 -0.44 -13.64 13.25
N VAL A 274 -1.05 -13.78 14.42
CA VAL A 274 -2.39 -14.32 14.65
C VAL A 274 -3.28 -13.28 15.32
N MET A 275 -4.55 -13.18 14.87
CA MET A 275 -5.52 -12.26 15.45
C MET A 275 -6.45 -12.95 16.45
N PHE A 276 -6.64 -12.30 17.62
CA PHE A 276 -7.49 -12.82 18.71
C PHE A 276 -8.55 -11.80 19.13
N ASN A 277 -9.78 -12.30 19.36
CA ASN A 277 -10.85 -11.52 19.96
C ASN A 277 -10.75 -11.49 21.51
N GLY A 278 -11.69 -10.81 22.17
CA GLY A 278 -11.74 -10.68 23.63
C GLY A 278 -12.01 -11.97 24.41
N LYS A 279 -12.38 -13.04 23.70
CA LYS A 279 -12.55 -14.39 24.28
C LYS A 279 -11.28 -15.23 24.15
N GLY A 280 -10.22 -14.70 23.53
CA GLY A 280 -8.99 -15.44 23.24
C GLY A 280 -9.12 -16.40 22.05
N GLU A 281 -10.14 -16.23 21.22
CA GLU A 281 -10.38 -17.08 20.05
C GLU A 281 -9.64 -16.52 18.83
N ARG A 282 -9.00 -17.38 18.04
CA ARG A 282 -8.49 -17.08 16.70
C ARG A 282 -9.67 -17.01 15.73
N PHE A 283 -10.41 -15.90 15.77
CA PHE A 283 -11.70 -15.76 15.11
C PHE A 283 -11.64 -15.89 13.58
N MET A 284 -10.49 -15.65 12.95
CA MET A 284 -10.33 -15.82 11.50
C MET A 284 -10.53 -17.26 11.01
N GLU A 285 -10.42 -18.26 11.89
CA GLU A 285 -10.76 -19.65 11.55
C GLU A 285 -12.25 -19.84 11.22
N LYS A 286 -13.11 -19.00 11.79
CA LYS A 286 -14.55 -18.98 11.53
C LYS A 286 -14.87 -18.29 10.18
N TYR A 287 -14.22 -17.17 9.89
CA TYR A 287 -14.55 -16.32 8.75
C TYR A 287 -13.83 -16.69 7.46
N ALA A 288 -12.61 -17.21 7.57
CA ALA A 288 -11.77 -17.59 6.45
C ALA A 288 -11.01 -18.89 6.74
N PRO A 289 -11.68 -20.04 6.83
CA PRO A 289 -11.07 -21.30 7.30
C PRO A 289 -9.84 -21.75 6.50
N ASN A 290 -9.75 -21.37 5.21
CA ASN A 290 -8.63 -21.75 4.35
C ASN A 290 -7.40 -20.86 4.54
N LEU A 291 -7.56 -19.53 4.49
CA LEU A 291 -6.46 -18.57 4.56
C LEU A 291 -6.25 -18.03 5.97
N LYS A 292 -7.27 -18.09 6.82
CA LYS A 292 -7.26 -17.60 8.21
C LYS A 292 -6.76 -16.14 8.26
N ASP A 293 -5.73 -15.88 9.03
CA ASP A 293 -5.14 -14.53 9.18
C ASP A 293 -4.49 -14.00 7.89
N LEU A 294 -4.24 -14.84 6.88
CA LEU A 294 -3.78 -14.46 5.55
C LEU A 294 -4.93 -14.19 4.55
N ALA A 295 -6.17 -14.10 5.02
CA ALA A 295 -7.27 -13.62 4.19
C ALA A 295 -7.04 -12.17 3.76
N SER A 296 -7.72 -11.74 2.68
CA SER A 296 -7.64 -10.38 2.16
C SER A 296 -8.01 -9.33 3.22
N ARG A 297 -7.56 -8.11 3.02
CA ARG A 297 -7.72 -7.01 4.00
C ARG A 297 -9.18 -6.72 4.31
N ASP A 298 -10.03 -6.73 3.30
CA ASP A 298 -11.47 -6.50 3.42
C ASP A 298 -12.15 -7.57 4.26
N VAL A 299 -11.83 -8.85 4.02
CA VAL A 299 -12.34 -9.98 4.80
C VAL A 299 -11.90 -9.86 6.26
N CYS A 300 -10.61 -9.60 6.53
CA CYS A 300 -10.11 -9.42 7.88
C CYS A 300 -10.78 -8.23 8.60
N SER A 301 -10.89 -7.08 7.92
CA SER A 301 -11.47 -5.87 8.49
C SER A 301 -12.96 -6.05 8.83
N ARG A 302 -13.74 -6.67 7.93
CA ARG A 302 -15.15 -7.00 8.19
C ARG A 302 -15.29 -8.01 9.33
N SER A 303 -14.40 -8.99 9.41
CA SER A 303 -14.42 -9.99 10.50
C SER A 303 -14.15 -9.34 11.86
N ILE A 304 -13.16 -8.46 11.96
CA ILE A 304 -12.88 -7.68 13.17
C ILE A 304 -14.13 -6.85 13.57
N TYR A 305 -14.72 -6.16 12.60
CA TYR A 305 -15.91 -5.36 12.84
C TYR A 305 -17.11 -6.20 13.34
N GLN A 306 -17.30 -7.40 12.78
CA GLN A 306 -18.34 -8.33 13.23
C GLN A 306 -18.10 -8.84 14.66
N GLU A 307 -16.86 -9.21 15.00
CA GLU A 307 -16.49 -9.63 16.36
C GLU A 307 -16.73 -8.50 17.37
N VAL A 308 -16.31 -7.28 17.06
CA VAL A 308 -16.54 -6.11 17.91
C VAL A 308 -18.04 -5.84 18.09
N ARG A 309 -18.82 -5.87 17.02
CA ARG A 309 -20.29 -5.70 17.11
C ARG A 309 -20.99 -6.81 17.90
N ALA A 310 -20.45 -8.01 17.87
CA ALA A 310 -20.94 -9.14 18.68
C ALA A 310 -20.52 -9.07 20.16
N GLY A 311 -19.84 -7.99 20.57
CA GLY A 311 -19.36 -7.80 21.94
C GLY A 311 -18.11 -8.60 22.28
N ALA A 312 -17.44 -9.17 21.28
CA ALA A 312 -16.21 -9.93 21.45
C ALA A 312 -14.93 -9.08 21.33
N GLY A 313 -15.05 -7.76 21.34
CA GLY A 313 -13.89 -6.87 21.45
C GLY A 313 -13.19 -7.01 22.81
N ILE A 314 -11.91 -6.66 22.86
CA ILE A 314 -11.08 -6.76 24.07
C ILE A 314 -11.63 -5.83 25.18
N GLY A 315 -12.00 -6.40 26.30
CA GLY A 315 -12.58 -5.65 27.41
C GLY A 315 -13.87 -4.90 27.05
N GLY A 316 -14.63 -5.41 26.06
CA GLY A 316 -15.86 -4.77 25.55
C GLY A 316 -15.61 -3.50 24.71
N LYS A 317 -14.37 -3.26 24.29
CA LYS A 317 -13.98 -2.12 23.44
C LYS A 317 -13.95 -2.51 21.97
N ASP A 318 -13.74 -1.53 21.09
CA ASP A 318 -13.79 -1.64 19.64
C ASP A 318 -12.43 -2.02 19.01
N TYR A 319 -11.73 -2.99 19.60
CA TYR A 319 -10.46 -3.51 19.09
C TYR A 319 -10.27 -5.00 19.40
N VAL A 320 -9.33 -5.60 18.70
CA VAL A 320 -8.86 -6.99 18.88
C VAL A 320 -7.34 -6.99 19.06
N TYR A 321 -6.74 -8.16 19.29
CA TYR A 321 -5.29 -8.29 19.38
C TYR A 321 -4.67 -8.89 18.11
N LEU A 322 -3.49 -8.38 17.73
CA LEU A 322 -2.55 -9.01 16.81
C LEU A 322 -1.34 -9.51 17.65
N ASP A 323 -1.05 -10.79 17.56
CA ASP A 323 0.01 -11.45 18.31
C ASP A 323 1.07 -11.99 17.35
N ILE A 324 2.29 -11.45 17.42
CA ILE A 324 3.46 -11.85 16.63
C ILE A 324 4.54 -12.52 17.46
N ARG A 325 4.25 -12.89 18.72
CA ARG A 325 5.22 -13.56 19.59
C ARG A 325 5.61 -14.91 19.01
N ALA A 326 6.89 -15.26 19.16
CA ALA A 326 7.43 -16.52 18.69
C ALA A 326 6.65 -17.74 19.25
N GLU A 327 6.22 -17.70 20.53
CA GLU A 327 5.41 -18.76 21.13
C GLU A 327 4.05 -18.95 20.42
N THR A 328 3.40 -17.86 20.00
CA THR A 328 2.12 -17.89 19.29
C THR A 328 2.30 -18.43 17.88
N ILE A 329 3.31 -17.93 17.15
CA ILE A 329 3.66 -18.41 15.81
C ILE A 329 3.93 -19.92 15.83
N ASN A 330 4.72 -20.38 16.78
CA ASN A 330 5.06 -21.79 16.94
C ASN A 330 3.84 -22.65 17.33
N LYS A 331 3.02 -22.17 18.27
CA LYS A 331 1.79 -22.84 18.72
C LYS A 331 0.82 -23.10 17.57
N TYR A 332 0.61 -22.10 16.71
CA TYR A 332 -0.34 -22.17 15.59
C TYR A 332 0.31 -22.63 14.29
N LYS A 333 1.63 -22.88 14.27
CA LYS A 333 2.42 -23.31 13.11
C LYS A 333 2.24 -22.35 11.90
N THR A 334 2.25 -21.05 12.18
CA THR A 334 2.00 -20.01 11.19
C THR A 334 3.27 -19.44 10.56
N SER A 335 4.46 -19.91 10.98
CA SER A 335 5.73 -19.53 10.36
C SER A 335 5.70 -19.76 8.84
N PRO A 336 6.09 -18.78 8.01
CA PRO A 336 6.08 -18.91 6.56
C PRO A 336 7.01 -20.02 6.04
N THR A 337 8.04 -20.39 6.80
CA THR A 337 8.98 -21.47 6.47
C THR A 337 8.58 -22.83 7.04
N GLY A 338 7.52 -22.87 7.89
CA GLY A 338 7.11 -24.08 8.59
C GLY A 338 8.04 -24.51 9.73
N SER A 339 9.14 -23.77 9.96
CA SER A 339 10.09 -24.04 11.05
C SER A 339 9.73 -23.30 12.32
N THR A 340 10.22 -23.80 13.45
CA THR A 340 10.15 -23.10 14.74
C THR A 340 10.98 -21.81 14.68
N VAL A 341 10.45 -20.73 15.24
CA VAL A 341 11.07 -19.40 15.29
C VAL A 341 11.31 -18.97 16.73
N ASP A 342 12.24 -18.05 16.93
CA ASP A 342 12.52 -17.37 18.19
C ASP A 342 12.25 -15.86 18.11
N SER A 343 12.38 -15.16 19.22
CA SER A 343 12.17 -13.72 19.29
C SER A 343 13.16 -12.95 18.41
N ALA A 344 14.39 -13.40 18.29
CA ALA A 344 15.40 -12.76 17.47
C ALA A 344 15.05 -12.84 15.98
N TRP A 345 14.42 -13.93 15.55
CA TRP A 345 13.88 -14.08 14.19
C TRP A 345 12.79 -13.04 13.91
N VAL A 346 11.85 -12.82 14.86
CA VAL A 346 10.79 -11.82 14.73
C VAL A 346 11.37 -10.40 14.66
N GLU A 347 12.33 -10.08 15.55
CA GLU A 347 13.00 -8.77 15.58
C GLU A 347 13.72 -8.46 14.27
N LYS A 348 14.38 -9.45 13.69
CA LYS A 348 15.07 -9.29 12.40
C LYS A 348 14.11 -9.01 11.23
N ARG A 349 12.92 -9.59 11.26
CA ARG A 349 11.95 -9.47 10.17
C ARG A 349 11.07 -8.23 10.23
N LEU A 350 10.78 -7.74 11.41
CA LEU A 350 9.81 -6.67 11.67
C LEU A 350 10.39 -5.55 12.56
N PRO A 351 11.60 -5.04 12.29
CA PRO A 351 12.27 -4.09 13.19
C PRO A 351 11.48 -2.80 13.38
N ASP A 352 10.96 -2.20 12.30
CA ASP A 352 10.21 -0.94 12.37
C ASP A 352 8.85 -1.13 13.07
N ILE A 353 8.19 -2.26 12.89
CA ILE A 353 6.92 -2.58 13.57
C ILE A 353 7.12 -2.69 15.07
N ILE A 354 8.20 -3.35 15.49
CA ILE A 354 8.54 -3.50 16.91
C ILE A 354 8.84 -2.13 17.52
N ASP A 355 9.62 -1.32 16.83
CA ASP A 355 9.94 0.03 17.27
C ASP A 355 8.68 0.92 17.35
N PHE A 356 7.79 0.84 16.37
CA PHE A 356 6.50 1.54 16.39
C PHE A 356 5.62 1.13 17.56
N ALA A 357 5.52 -0.18 17.84
CA ALA A 357 4.72 -0.65 18.96
C ALA A 357 5.30 -0.18 20.30
N ARG A 358 6.60 -0.25 20.48
CA ARG A 358 7.29 0.26 21.67
C ARG A 358 7.10 1.78 21.84
N THR A 359 7.24 2.53 20.74
CA THR A 359 7.18 4.00 20.78
C THR A 359 5.76 4.54 20.95
N TYR A 360 4.79 4.04 20.16
CA TYR A 360 3.45 4.62 20.10
C TYR A 360 2.42 3.92 20.99
N LEU A 361 2.63 2.64 21.32
CA LEU A 361 1.74 1.88 22.19
C LEU A 361 2.29 1.69 23.59
N GLY A 362 3.62 1.82 23.78
CA GLY A 362 4.28 1.39 25.01
C GLY A 362 4.23 -0.13 25.23
N VAL A 363 4.00 -0.90 24.16
CA VAL A 363 3.86 -2.36 24.15
C VAL A 363 5.12 -2.98 23.54
N ASP A 364 5.67 -4.00 24.17
CA ASP A 364 6.74 -4.81 23.56
C ASP A 364 6.12 -6.02 22.83
N PRO A 365 6.01 -6.00 21.49
CA PRO A 365 5.30 -7.05 20.76
C PRO A 365 5.99 -8.41 20.77
N ILE A 366 7.22 -8.49 21.28
CA ILE A 366 7.92 -9.75 21.56
C ILE A 366 7.38 -10.43 22.82
N ARG A 367 6.74 -9.67 23.72
CA ARG A 367 6.27 -10.14 25.03
C ARG A 367 4.76 -10.14 25.18
N GLU A 368 4.07 -9.24 24.47
CA GLU A 368 2.62 -9.08 24.59
C GLU A 368 1.98 -8.71 23.24
N PRO A 369 0.68 -9.04 23.02
CA PRO A 369 0.00 -8.77 21.77
C PRO A 369 -0.33 -7.27 21.61
N MET A 370 -0.39 -6.82 20.37
CA MET A 370 -0.69 -5.44 20.01
C MET A 370 -2.21 -5.20 19.83
N PRO A 371 -2.78 -4.13 20.40
CA PRO A 371 -4.17 -3.74 20.15
C PRO A 371 -4.33 -3.14 18.77
N ILE A 372 -5.22 -3.72 17.96
CA ILE A 372 -5.47 -3.33 16.57
C ILE A 372 -6.94 -3.08 16.28
N GLN A 373 -7.21 -2.20 15.32
CA GLN A 373 -8.53 -1.96 14.75
C GLN A 373 -8.44 -1.70 13.25
N PRO A 374 -9.51 -1.90 12.46
CA PRO A 374 -9.54 -1.46 11.08
C PRO A 374 -9.31 0.04 10.95
N THR A 375 -8.45 0.44 10.01
CA THR A 375 -8.09 1.83 9.74
C THR A 375 -8.26 2.16 8.27
N ALA A 376 -8.78 3.36 7.96
CA ALA A 376 -8.89 3.82 6.58
C ALA A 376 -7.50 3.90 5.93
N HIS A 377 -7.31 3.20 4.80
CA HIS A 377 -5.97 2.95 4.27
C HIS A 377 -5.79 3.35 2.81
N TYR A 378 -6.68 2.91 1.92
CA TYR A 378 -6.50 3.07 0.49
C TYR A 378 -7.81 3.44 -0.23
N ALA A 379 -7.75 4.52 -1.04
CA ALA A 379 -8.84 4.91 -1.94
C ALA A 379 -8.75 4.10 -3.24
N MET A 380 -9.81 3.39 -3.61
CA MET A 380 -9.90 2.66 -4.88
C MET A 380 -10.22 3.60 -6.03
N GLY A 381 -11.24 4.44 -5.85
CA GLY A 381 -11.70 5.39 -6.81
C GLY A 381 -10.92 6.70 -6.84
N GLY A 382 -11.40 7.62 -7.63
CA GLY A 382 -10.83 8.94 -7.82
C GLY A 382 -11.24 9.55 -9.14
N ILE A 383 -10.30 10.19 -9.83
CA ILE A 383 -10.48 10.73 -11.17
C ILE A 383 -10.33 9.58 -12.15
N PRO A 384 -11.38 9.25 -12.97
CA PRO A 384 -11.28 8.19 -13.97
C PRO A 384 -10.29 8.55 -15.06
N THR A 385 -9.53 7.56 -15.51
CA THR A 385 -8.57 7.71 -16.61
C THR A 385 -8.66 6.55 -17.58
N ASP A 386 -8.28 6.78 -18.83
CA ASP A 386 -7.97 5.70 -19.74
C ASP A 386 -6.61 5.05 -19.38
N ILE A 387 -6.21 4.03 -20.13
CA ILE A 387 -4.97 3.29 -19.91
C ILE A 387 -3.71 4.13 -20.11
N ASP A 388 -3.81 5.24 -20.85
CA ASP A 388 -2.74 6.21 -21.05
C ASP A 388 -2.75 7.33 -19.99
N ALA A 389 -3.52 7.16 -18.89
CA ALA A 389 -3.74 8.11 -17.81
C ALA A 389 -4.34 9.46 -18.25
N ARG A 390 -5.16 9.47 -19.32
CA ARG A 390 -5.88 10.66 -19.78
C ARG A 390 -7.26 10.75 -19.16
N VAL A 391 -7.66 11.97 -18.84
CA VAL A 391 -8.99 12.31 -18.30
C VAL A 391 -9.87 12.83 -19.42
#